data_30562ce2279c9048917b9ac7cc028b2c
#
_entry.id   30562ce2279c9048917b9ac7cc028b2c
#
_cell.length_a   1.000
_cell.length_b   1.000
_cell.length_c   1.000
_cell.angle_alpha   90.00
_cell.angle_beta   90.00
_cell.angle_gamma   90.00
#
_symmetry.space_group_name_H-M   'P 1'
#
loop_
_entity.id
_entity.type
_entity.pdbx_description
1 polymer ?
#
loop_
_entity_poly.entity_id
_entity_poly.type
_entity_poly.pdbx_seq_one_letter_code
_entity_poly.pdbx_strand_id
1 'polypeptide(L)'
;MKNLLRSFIPQSLNTHPAEWSRAAIGACLGIFVSAVFCRELFGIDITLHLLGPVGASAVLLFAVSTGALAQPWSILGSYLIAALVALVSIKLFGNTIIAASVAVCSSIVLMCIFRCLHPPAAAVAICIVTSKNELSPMGLHVLGPVMLNAVCLLAGALIYNNLTRVRYPKAHVGDMPAPQQAPIGNEGFNAEDLEKALEEMGEFVDVSREDLEAILHKTEAHALRRNRSDIDAARIVSRSTESLSLEHSMADAMTLLAKNDSKYLPVLDGDKKVVGIISLVK
;
A
#
# COMPACT_ATOMS: atom_id res chain seq x y z
N MET A 1 11.85 31.83 8.75
CA MET A 1 12.50 30.94 9.70
C MET A 1 11.54 29.97 10.40
N LYS A 2 10.41 30.41 11.00
CA LYS A 2 9.44 29.50 11.67
C LYS A 2 8.85 28.42 10.73
N ASN A 3 8.62 28.72 9.45
CA ASN A 3 8.07 27.73 8.49
C ASN A 3 9.13 26.69 8.07
N LEU A 4 10.41 27.10 8.01
CA LEU A 4 11.49 26.16 7.70
C LEU A 4 11.67 25.13 8.83
N LEU A 5 11.61 25.56 10.09
CA LEU A 5 11.73 24.65 11.24
C LEU A 5 10.54 23.66 11.34
N ARG A 6 9.35 24.09 10.90
CA ARG A 6 8.17 23.21 10.86
C ARG A 6 8.28 22.09 9.80
N SER A 7 9.01 22.33 8.70
CA SER A 7 9.22 21.30 7.67
C SER A 7 10.17 20.16 8.10
N PHE A 8 10.94 20.34 9.18
CA PHE A 8 11.80 19.29 9.74
C PHE A 8 11.04 18.27 10.61
N ILE A 9 9.80 18.56 10.99
CA ILE A 9 9.01 17.69 11.86
C ILE A 9 7.80 17.21 11.07
N PRO A 10 7.60 15.89 10.91
CA PRO A 10 6.39 15.34 10.27
C PRO A 10 5.14 15.83 11.00
N GLN A 11 4.10 16.21 10.24
CA GLN A 11 2.91 16.85 10.84
C GLN A 11 2.09 15.90 11.72
N SER A 12 2.05 14.61 11.41
CA SER A 12 1.42 13.58 12.25
C SER A 12 1.84 12.17 11.82
N LEU A 13 1.91 11.25 12.76
CA LEU A 13 1.84 9.82 12.50
C LEU A 13 0.36 9.43 12.56
N ASN A 14 -0.24 9.09 11.44
CA ASN A 14 -1.67 8.72 11.33
C ASN A 14 -1.98 7.32 11.88
N THR A 15 -1.30 6.92 12.97
CA THR A 15 -1.43 5.60 13.57
C THR A 15 -1.77 5.70 15.06
N HIS A 16 -2.57 4.77 15.56
CA HIS A 16 -2.96 4.71 16.98
C HIS A 16 -1.83 4.17 17.86
N PRO A 17 -1.70 4.63 19.13
CA PRO A 17 -0.70 4.12 20.08
C PRO A 17 -0.74 2.60 20.30
N ALA A 18 -1.91 1.97 20.19
CA ALA A 18 -2.05 0.52 20.23
C ALA A 18 -1.30 -0.17 19.07
N GLU A 19 -1.24 0.46 17.89
CA GLU A 19 -0.51 -0.06 16.75
C GLU A 19 1.02 0.05 16.97
N TRP A 20 1.48 1.11 17.61
CA TRP A 20 2.91 1.24 17.95
C TRP A 20 3.38 0.15 18.90
N SER A 21 2.59 -0.15 19.94
CA SER A 21 2.91 -1.23 20.90
C SER A 21 2.86 -2.60 20.21
N ARG A 22 1.87 -2.86 19.36
CA ARG A 22 1.79 -4.08 18.55
C ARG A 22 3.04 -4.25 17.68
N ALA A 23 3.40 -3.21 16.93
CA ALA A 23 4.56 -3.24 16.03
C ALA A 23 5.87 -3.44 16.81
N ALA A 24 6.05 -2.76 17.93
CA ALA A 24 7.23 -2.87 18.78
C ALA A 24 7.39 -4.28 19.36
N ILE A 25 6.30 -4.88 19.87
CA ILE A 25 6.31 -6.26 20.38
C ILE A 25 6.62 -7.24 19.26
N GLY A 26 5.99 -7.09 18.08
CA GLY A 26 6.25 -7.94 16.92
C GLY A 26 7.70 -7.86 16.45
N ALA A 27 8.27 -6.66 16.35
CA ALA A 27 9.66 -6.46 15.99
C ALA A 27 10.62 -7.09 17.01
N CYS A 28 10.36 -6.91 18.30
CA CYS A 28 11.14 -7.51 19.39
C CYS A 28 11.15 -9.03 19.29
N LEU A 29 9.99 -9.66 19.14
CA LEU A 29 9.87 -11.11 19.01
C LEU A 29 10.54 -11.61 17.73
N GLY A 30 10.33 -10.94 16.61
CA GLY A 30 10.94 -11.30 15.33
C GLY A 30 12.46 -11.26 15.36
N ILE A 31 13.05 -10.19 15.91
CA ILE A 31 14.50 -10.06 16.10
C ILE A 31 15.02 -11.15 17.04
N PHE A 32 14.36 -11.35 18.18
CA PHE A 32 14.78 -12.33 19.18
C PHE A 32 14.81 -13.74 18.59
N VAL A 33 13.74 -14.17 17.95
CA VAL A 33 13.65 -15.51 17.34
C VAL A 33 14.72 -15.67 16.24
N SER A 34 14.84 -14.70 15.33
CA SER A 34 15.84 -14.72 14.27
C SER A 34 17.27 -14.79 14.85
N ALA A 35 17.58 -13.99 15.87
CA ALA A 35 18.88 -13.98 16.51
C ALA A 35 19.21 -15.31 17.22
N VAL A 36 18.24 -15.92 17.91
CA VAL A 36 18.43 -17.22 18.59
C VAL A 36 18.77 -18.29 17.55
N PHE A 37 17.98 -18.40 16.47
CA PHE A 37 18.27 -19.39 15.41
C PHE A 37 19.62 -19.15 14.75
N CYS A 38 19.94 -17.90 14.44
CA CYS A 38 21.23 -17.55 13.84
C CYS A 38 22.40 -17.89 14.76
N ARG A 39 22.28 -17.57 16.05
CA ARG A 39 23.28 -17.88 17.08
C ARG A 39 23.55 -19.37 17.21
N GLU A 40 22.50 -20.18 17.29
CA GLU A 40 22.61 -21.63 17.47
C GLU A 40 23.26 -22.32 16.23
N LEU A 41 23.03 -21.81 15.05
CA LEU A 41 23.53 -22.43 13.82
C LEU A 41 24.88 -21.86 13.35
N PHE A 42 25.14 -20.59 13.58
CA PHE A 42 26.31 -19.87 13.03
C PHE A 42 27.19 -19.19 14.08
N GLY A 43 26.76 -19.15 15.33
CA GLY A 43 27.50 -18.53 16.41
C GLY A 43 27.13 -17.08 16.67
N ILE A 44 27.57 -16.59 17.87
CA ILE A 44 27.20 -15.27 18.38
C ILE A 44 27.80 -14.13 17.54
N ASP A 45 29.04 -14.28 17.10
CA ASP A 45 29.75 -13.20 16.40
C ASP A 45 29.09 -12.87 15.05
N ILE A 46 28.73 -13.91 14.27
CA ILE A 46 27.96 -13.76 13.02
C ILE A 46 26.61 -13.11 13.28
N THR A 47 25.94 -13.54 14.35
CA THR A 47 24.62 -13.01 14.72
C THR A 47 24.68 -11.52 15.02
N LEU A 48 25.65 -11.08 15.82
CA LEU A 48 25.81 -9.68 16.21
C LEU A 48 26.09 -8.78 14.99
N HIS A 49 26.86 -9.24 14.01
CA HIS A 49 27.12 -8.48 12.78
C HIS A 49 25.85 -8.27 11.93
N LEU A 50 24.92 -9.23 11.93
CA LEU A 50 23.68 -9.15 11.15
C LEU A 50 22.52 -8.51 11.93
N LEU A 51 22.66 -8.28 13.24
CA LEU A 51 21.56 -7.79 14.07
C LEU A 51 21.06 -6.39 13.68
N GLY A 52 21.95 -5.51 13.22
CA GLY A 52 21.60 -4.17 12.76
C GLY A 52 20.65 -4.19 11.54
N PRO A 53 21.04 -4.82 10.43
CA PRO A 53 20.15 -5.00 9.27
C PRO A 53 18.84 -5.72 9.59
N VAL A 54 18.89 -6.77 10.42
CA VAL A 54 17.70 -7.52 10.88
C VAL A 54 16.76 -6.61 11.66
N GLY A 55 17.29 -5.77 12.56
CA GLY A 55 16.53 -4.79 13.32
C GLY A 55 15.82 -3.76 12.43
N ALA A 56 16.53 -3.23 11.44
CA ALA A 56 15.95 -2.30 10.47
C ALA A 56 14.85 -2.96 9.63
N SER A 57 15.04 -4.21 9.21
CA SER A 57 14.02 -4.99 8.49
C SER A 57 12.79 -5.26 9.38
N ALA A 58 12.99 -5.52 10.68
CA ALA A 58 11.89 -5.73 11.62
C ALA A 58 11.00 -4.49 11.72
N VAL A 59 11.57 -3.28 11.74
CA VAL A 59 10.78 -2.04 11.73
C VAL A 59 9.86 -1.99 10.51
N LEU A 60 10.37 -2.26 9.31
CA LEU A 60 9.55 -2.26 8.09
C LEU A 60 8.48 -3.37 8.11
N LEU A 61 8.84 -4.57 8.55
CA LEU A 61 7.92 -5.71 8.56
C LEU A 61 6.78 -5.59 9.57
N PHE A 62 7.00 -4.96 10.72
CA PHE A 62 6.02 -4.91 11.80
C PHE A 62 5.34 -3.55 11.96
N ALA A 63 6.03 -2.44 11.63
CA ALA A 63 5.47 -1.09 11.73
C ALA A 63 4.93 -0.54 10.40
N VAL A 64 5.53 -0.93 9.27
CA VAL A 64 5.18 -0.42 7.93
C VAL A 64 4.93 -1.59 6.96
N SER A 65 4.25 -2.63 7.43
CA SER A 65 4.07 -3.90 6.73
C SER A 65 3.27 -3.81 5.42
N THR A 66 2.53 -2.73 5.22
CA THR A 66 1.73 -2.50 4.00
C THR A 66 2.54 -1.95 2.83
N GLY A 67 3.73 -1.38 3.10
CA GLY A 67 4.58 -0.78 2.09
C GLY A 67 5.19 -1.80 1.13
N ALA A 68 5.50 -1.37 -0.09
CA ALA A 68 6.13 -2.20 -1.11
C ALA A 68 7.50 -2.73 -0.68
N LEU A 69 8.23 -1.96 0.12
CA LEU A 69 9.56 -2.32 0.65
C LEU A 69 9.53 -3.44 1.68
N ALA A 70 8.37 -3.72 2.27
CA ALA A 70 8.18 -4.75 3.31
C ALA A 70 7.60 -6.06 2.77
N GLN A 71 7.36 -6.19 1.46
CA GLN A 71 6.77 -7.40 0.89
C GLN A 71 7.75 -8.57 0.88
N PRO A 72 7.27 -9.84 0.90
CA PRO A 72 8.13 -11.03 0.99
C PRO A 72 9.25 -11.08 -0.04
N TRP A 73 8.94 -10.75 -1.30
CA TRP A 73 9.94 -10.73 -2.36
C TRP A 73 10.99 -9.63 -2.15
N SER A 74 10.57 -8.45 -1.65
CA SER A 74 11.49 -7.36 -1.35
C SER A 74 12.55 -7.77 -0.33
N ILE A 75 12.19 -8.56 0.67
CA ILE A 75 13.11 -9.02 1.71
C ILE A 75 14.02 -10.14 1.19
N LEU A 76 13.44 -11.22 0.66
CA LEU A 76 14.24 -12.38 0.23
C LEU A 76 15.16 -12.04 -0.94
N GLY A 77 14.63 -11.35 -1.96
CA GLY A 77 15.39 -10.95 -3.14
C GLY A 77 16.52 -9.98 -2.80
N SER A 78 16.22 -8.98 -1.97
CA SER A 78 17.24 -7.97 -1.61
C SER A 78 18.37 -8.53 -0.76
N TYR A 79 18.07 -9.39 0.22
CA TYR A 79 19.09 -10.02 1.06
C TYR A 79 20.02 -10.90 0.23
N LEU A 80 19.44 -11.66 -0.72
CA LEU A 80 20.24 -12.48 -1.64
C LEU A 80 21.12 -11.60 -2.53
N ILE A 81 20.55 -10.56 -3.15
CA ILE A 81 21.32 -9.63 -4.01
C ILE A 81 22.42 -8.95 -3.23
N ALA A 82 22.12 -8.41 -2.05
CA ALA A 82 23.09 -7.71 -1.21
C ALA A 82 24.28 -8.61 -0.84
N ALA A 83 24.00 -9.85 -0.45
CA ALA A 83 25.07 -10.79 -0.11
C ALA A 83 25.94 -11.16 -1.32
N LEU A 84 25.35 -11.45 -2.47
CA LEU A 84 26.09 -11.78 -3.69
C LEU A 84 26.93 -10.60 -4.19
N VAL A 85 26.34 -9.40 -4.21
CA VAL A 85 27.05 -8.18 -4.64
C VAL A 85 28.21 -7.84 -3.69
N ALA A 86 28.01 -8.01 -2.38
CA ALA A 86 29.07 -7.82 -1.40
C ALA A 86 30.28 -8.75 -1.67
N LEU A 87 30.03 -10.03 -1.94
CA LEU A 87 31.10 -10.99 -2.27
C LEU A 87 31.85 -10.62 -3.54
N VAL A 88 31.13 -10.19 -4.59
CA VAL A 88 31.75 -9.71 -5.83
C VAL A 88 32.57 -8.46 -5.56
N SER A 89 32.09 -7.51 -4.78
CA SER A 89 32.79 -6.29 -4.43
C SER A 89 34.07 -6.56 -3.63
N ILE A 90 34.04 -7.50 -2.70
CA ILE A 90 35.22 -7.95 -1.94
C ILE A 90 36.24 -8.56 -2.89
N LYS A 91 35.81 -9.38 -3.83
CA LYS A 91 36.73 -10.02 -4.80
C LYS A 91 37.46 -9.00 -5.70
N LEU A 92 36.77 -7.88 -6.02
CA LEU A 92 37.34 -6.85 -6.91
C LEU A 92 38.17 -5.81 -6.15
N PHE A 93 37.78 -5.42 -4.97
CA PHE A 93 38.33 -4.27 -4.25
C PHE A 93 38.85 -4.62 -2.83
N GLY A 94 38.76 -5.90 -2.43
CA GLY A 94 39.06 -6.32 -1.05
C GLY A 94 38.08 -5.78 -0.01
N ASN A 95 38.41 -5.95 1.25
CA ASN A 95 37.64 -5.44 2.38
C ASN A 95 37.95 -3.95 2.63
N THR A 96 37.41 -3.07 1.79
CA THR A 96 37.70 -1.63 1.79
C THR A 96 36.37 -0.82 1.83
N ILE A 97 36.50 0.46 2.17
CA ILE A 97 35.36 1.41 2.11
C ILE A 97 34.85 1.52 0.67
N ILE A 98 35.77 1.46 -0.32
CA ILE A 98 35.36 1.48 -1.73
C ILE A 98 34.50 0.28 -2.07
N ALA A 99 34.91 -0.92 -1.65
CA ALA A 99 34.10 -2.13 -1.85
C ALA A 99 32.72 -2.02 -1.22
N ALA A 100 32.62 -1.47 0.01
CA ALA A 100 31.33 -1.27 0.69
C ALA A 100 30.43 -0.28 -0.08
N SER A 101 31.00 0.84 -0.53
CA SER A 101 30.27 1.85 -1.30
C SER A 101 29.79 1.30 -2.65
N VAL A 102 30.63 0.57 -3.37
CA VAL A 102 30.28 -0.08 -4.64
C VAL A 102 29.21 -1.16 -4.41
N ALA A 103 29.34 -1.95 -3.33
CA ALA A 103 28.36 -2.97 -2.99
C ALA A 103 26.96 -2.37 -2.74
N VAL A 104 26.87 -1.28 -1.99
CA VAL A 104 25.58 -0.59 -1.76
C VAL A 104 25.00 -0.05 -3.06
N CYS A 105 25.80 0.69 -3.83
CA CYS A 105 25.37 1.28 -5.10
C CYS A 105 24.84 0.20 -6.06
N SER A 106 25.60 -0.86 -6.28
CA SER A 106 25.22 -1.95 -7.17
C SER A 106 24.02 -2.73 -6.64
N SER A 107 23.93 -2.92 -5.32
CA SER A 107 22.78 -3.57 -4.69
C SER A 107 21.50 -2.79 -4.95
N ILE A 108 21.50 -1.47 -4.78
CA ILE A 108 20.32 -0.63 -5.03
C ILE A 108 19.86 -0.77 -6.50
N VAL A 109 20.80 -0.66 -7.45
CA VAL A 109 20.46 -0.80 -8.89
C VAL A 109 19.84 -2.16 -9.19
N LEU A 110 20.45 -3.23 -8.70
CA LEU A 110 19.94 -4.59 -8.94
C LEU A 110 18.59 -4.82 -8.22
N MET A 111 18.42 -4.35 -7.00
CA MET A 111 17.15 -4.44 -6.29
C MET A 111 16.03 -3.71 -7.04
N CYS A 112 16.32 -2.56 -7.66
CA CYS A 112 15.35 -1.84 -8.49
C CYS A 112 15.01 -2.63 -9.76
N ILE A 113 16.01 -3.17 -10.46
CA ILE A 113 15.80 -3.99 -11.68
C ILE A 113 14.94 -5.21 -11.36
N PHE A 114 15.21 -5.90 -10.25
CA PHE A 114 14.46 -7.09 -9.82
C PHE A 114 13.20 -6.79 -9.01
N ARG A 115 12.83 -5.51 -8.86
CA ARG A 115 11.64 -5.07 -8.10
C ARG A 115 11.59 -5.62 -6.67
N CYS A 116 12.74 -5.64 -6.00
CA CYS A 116 12.86 -6.13 -4.63
C CYS A 116 13.63 -5.15 -3.75
N LEU A 117 13.37 -3.85 -3.91
CA LEU A 117 14.02 -2.82 -3.11
C LEU A 117 13.65 -2.97 -1.63
N HIS A 118 14.68 -3.12 -0.77
CA HIS A 118 14.55 -3.22 0.67
C HIS A 118 15.78 -2.56 1.32
N PRO A 119 15.69 -1.32 1.78
CA PRO A 119 16.84 -0.55 2.23
C PRO A 119 17.72 -1.24 3.29
N PRO A 120 17.17 -1.98 4.28
CA PRO A 120 18.00 -2.69 5.25
C PRO A 120 18.96 -3.72 4.64
N ALA A 121 18.66 -4.27 3.46
CA ALA A 121 19.55 -5.20 2.80
C ALA A 121 20.86 -4.54 2.32
N ALA A 122 20.86 -3.24 2.03
CA ALA A 122 22.09 -2.51 1.75
C ALA A 122 23.07 -2.53 2.95
N ALA A 123 22.52 -2.51 4.17
CA ALA A 123 23.35 -2.67 5.37
C ALA A 123 23.93 -4.09 5.50
N VAL A 124 23.23 -5.13 5.02
CA VAL A 124 23.79 -6.50 4.95
C VAL A 124 25.05 -6.50 4.07
N ALA A 125 25.02 -5.84 2.91
CA ALA A 125 26.18 -5.74 2.04
C ALA A 125 27.38 -5.06 2.75
N ILE A 126 27.12 -3.97 3.47
CA ILE A 126 28.14 -3.29 4.28
C ILE A 126 28.71 -4.23 5.33
N CYS A 127 27.86 -4.91 6.11
CA CYS A 127 28.28 -5.83 7.16
C CYS A 127 29.18 -6.94 6.61
N ILE A 128 28.85 -7.52 5.45
CA ILE A 128 29.66 -8.56 4.82
C ILE A 128 31.05 -8.01 4.40
N VAL A 129 31.08 -6.83 3.77
CA VAL A 129 32.33 -6.23 3.31
C VAL A 129 33.21 -5.81 4.48
N THR A 130 32.66 -5.27 5.55
CA THR A 130 33.42 -4.72 6.68
C THR A 130 33.83 -5.77 7.71
N SER A 131 33.12 -6.90 7.79
CA SER A 131 33.44 -8.00 8.73
C SER A 131 34.55 -8.90 8.16
N LYS A 132 35.77 -8.48 8.39
CA LYS A 132 37.00 -9.14 7.84
C LYS A 132 37.21 -10.54 8.40
N ASN A 133 36.84 -10.80 9.63
CA ASN A 133 37.17 -12.03 10.35
C ASN A 133 36.01 -13.04 10.38
N GLU A 134 34.74 -12.58 10.26
CA GLU A 134 33.58 -13.42 10.48
C GLU A 134 32.79 -13.69 9.18
N LEU A 135 32.21 -12.65 8.56
CA LEU A 135 31.32 -12.83 7.41
C LEU A 135 32.08 -12.92 6.08
N SER A 136 33.09 -12.04 5.87
CA SER A 136 33.84 -12.00 4.60
C SER A 136 34.57 -13.30 4.28
N PRO A 137 35.25 -13.99 5.25
CA PRO A 137 35.93 -15.24 4.98
C PRO A 137 34.97 -16.41 4.66
N MET A 138 33.70 -16.33 4.99
CA MET A 138 32.73 -17.38 4.69
C MET A 138 32.51 -17.55 3.17
N GLY A 139 32.87 -16.57 2.35
CA GLY A 139 32.55 -16.61 0.92
C GLY A 139 31.05 -16.86 0.68
N LEU A 140 30.70 -17.81 -0.20
CA LEU A 140 29.29 -18.14 -0.48
C LEU A 140 28.51 -18.70 0.72
N HIS A 141 29.18 -19.24 1.73
CA HIS A 141 28.52 -19.73 2.94
C HIS A 141 27.85 -18.60 3.75
N VAL A 142 28.21 -17.33 3.51
CA VAL A 142 27.53 -16.17 4.13
C VAL A 142 26.05 -16.10 3.78
N LEU A 143 25.66 -16.70 2.65
CA LEU A 143 24.23 -16.81 2.28
C LEU A 143 23.43 -17.57 3.34
N GLY A 144 24.01 -18.52 4.05
CA GLY A 144 23.35 -19.28 5.11
C GLY A 144 22.77 -18.36 6.20
N PRO A 145 23.59 -17.67 7.00
CA PRO A 145 23.11 -16.80 8.06
C PRO A 145 22.28 -15.62 7.54
N VAL A 146 22.61 -15.07 6.37
CA VAL A 146 21.87 -13.96 5.76
C VAL A 146 20.46 -14.37 5.40
N MET A 147 20.29 -15.48 4.67
CA MET A 147 18.98 -15.98 4.26
C MET A 147 18.18 -16.57 5.43
N LEU A 148 18.85 -17.21 6.39
CA LEU A 148 18.20 -17.67 7.61
C LEU A 148 17.50 -16.49 8.35
N ASN A 149 18.20 -15.39 8.56
CA ASN A 149 17.63 -14.21 9.21
C ASN A 149 16.44 -13.65 8.40
N ALA A 150 16.58 -13.54 7.07
CA ALA A 150 15.51 -13.07 6.21
C ALA A 150 14.25 -13.98 6.31
N VAL A 151 14.43 -15.29 6.26
CA VAL A 151 13.33 -16.28 6.33
C VAL A 151 12.71 -16.29 7.72
N CYS A 152 13.49 -16.32 8.81
CA CYS A 152 12.97 -16.29 10.18
C CYS A 152 12.16 -15.03 10.46
N LEU A 153 12.69 -13.87 10.06
CA LEU A 153 12.00 -12.60 10.27
C LEU A 153 10.72 -12.51 9.46
N LEU A 154 10.75 -12.96 8.20
CA LEU A 154 9.59 -13.03 7.33
C LEU A 154 8.52 -13.98 7.88
N ALA A 155 8.90 -15.19 8.31
CA ALA A 155 7.99 -16.16 8.93
C ALA A 155 7.35 -15.59 10.21
N GLY A 156 8.15 -14.94 11.06
CA GLY A 156 7.67 -14.23 12.24
C GLY A 156 6.64 -13.14 11.89
N ALA A 157 6.91 -12.34 10.86
CA ALA A 157 6.00 -11.30 10.40
C ALA A 157 4.71 -11.87 9.80
N LEU A 158 4.79 -12.96 9.00
CA LEU A 158 3.62 -13.66 8.47
C LEU A 158 2.72 -14.17 9.59
N ILE A 159 3.29 -14.79 10.60
CA ILE A 159 2.52 -15.31 11.73
C ILE A 159 1.95 -14.18 12.59
N TYR A 160 2.80 -13.29 13.08
CA TYR A 160 2.43 -12.25 14.04
C TYR A 160 1.45 -11.23 13.48
N ASN A 161 1.71 -10.69 12.29
CA ASN A 161 0.83 -9.68 11.70
C ASN A 161 -0.58 -10.26 11.46
N ASN A 162 -0.68 -11.45 10.87
CA ASN A 162 -1.98 -12.06 10.61
C ASN A 162 -2.71 -12.46 11.90
N LEU A 163 -1.98 -12.91 12.92
CA LEU A 163 -2.57 -13.20 14.24
C LEU A 163 -3.10 -11.93 14.91
N THR A 164 -2.46 -10.79 14.71
CA THR A 164 -2.85 -9.48 15.23
C THR A 164 -3.74 -8.67 14.28
N ARG A 165 -4.38 -9.34 13.30
CA ARG A 165 -5.36 -8.78 12.34
C ARG A 165 -4.79 -7.75 11.36
N VAL A 166 -3.49 -7.69 11.19
CA VAL A 166 -2.85 -6.93 10.12
C VAL A 166 -2.58 -7.90 8.97
N ARG A 167 -3.26 -7.71 7.84
CA ARG A 167 -3.06 -8.58 6.66
C ARG A 167 -1.64 -8.46 6.12
N TYR A 168 -0.92 -9.57 6.10
CA TYR A 168 0.43 -9.66 5.55
C TYR A 168 0.67 -11.06 4.93
N PRO A 169 1.20 -11.19 3.71
CA PRO A 169 1.53 -10.12 2.78
C PRO A 169 0.28 -9.40 2.29
N LYS A 170 0.47 -8.22 1.70
CA LYS A 170 -0.64 -7.49 1.10
C LYS A 170 -1.14 -8.26 -0.13
N ALA A 171 -2.46 -8.53 -0.19
CA ALA A 171 -3.07 -9.18 -1.34
C ALA A 171 -2.99 -8.27 -2.58
N HIS A 172 -2.71 -8.83 -3.74
CA HIS A 172 -2.86 -8.12 -5.00
C HIS A 172 -4.33 -7.80 -5.26
N VAL A 173 -4.60 -6.62 -5.84
CA VAL A 173 -5.98 -6.11 -6.12
C VAL A 173 -6.80 -7.06 -7.01
N GLY A 174 -6.15 -7.94 -7.77
CA GLY A 174 -6.85 -8.98 -8.55
C GLY A 174 -7.71 -9.94 -7.74
N ASP A 175 -7.48 -10.06 -6.42
CA ASP A 175 -8.21 -10.96 -5.50
C ASP A 175 -9.31 -10.23 -4.68
N MET A 176 -9.44 -8.90 -4.82
CA MET A 176 -10.54 -8.18 -4.20
C MET A 176 -11.75 -8.17 -5.13
N PRO A 177 -12.97 -8.51 -4.63
CA PRO A 177 -14.17 -8.28 -5.41
C PRO A 177 -14.18 -6.80 -5.80
N ALA A 178 -14.35 -6.54 -7.11
CA ALA A 178 -14.45 -5.18 -7.62
C ALA A 178 -15.42 -4.37 -6.75
N PRO A 179 -15.07 -3.16 -6.29
CA PRO A 179 -16.01 -2.34 -5.57
C PRO A 179 -17.27 -2.24 -6.43
N GLN A 180 -18.42 -2.59 -5.85
CA GLN A 180 -19.71 -2.41 -6.53
C GLN A 180 -19.73 -0.96 -7.03
N GLN A 181 -19.64 -0.80 -8.34
CA GLN A 181 -19.69 0.49 -9.00
C GLN A 181 -20.96 1.18 -8.54
N ALA A 182 -20.82 2.22 -7.75
CA ALA A 182 -21.91 3.12 -7.51
C ALA A 182 -22.27 3.76 -8.86
N PRO A 183 -23.51 3.65 -9.35
CA PRO A 183 -23.87 4.18 -10.64
C PRO A 183 -24.07 5.69 -10.54
N ILE A 184 -23.00 6.45 -10.63
CA ILE A 184 -23.10 7.92 -10.73
C ILE A 184 -21.87 8.43 -11.50
N GLY A 185 -22.13 8.95 -12.69
CA GLY A 185 -21.31 9.90 -13.43
C GLY A 185 -19.94 9.41 -13.89
N ASN A 186 -19.70 9.48 -15.17
CA ASN A 186 -18.44 9.15 -15.87
C ASN A 186 -17.27 10.12 -15.59
N GLU A 187 -17.14 10.68 -14.40
CA GLU A 187 -16.10 11.66 -14.04
C GLU A 187 -15.26 11.22 -12.83
N GLY A 188 -15.17 9.93 -12.56
CA GLY A 188 -14.30 9.38 -11.51
C GLY A 188 -12.86 9.20 -12.01
N PHE A 189 -11.89 9.25 -11.09
CA PHE A 189 -10.49 8.92 -11.38
C PHE A 189 -10.37 7.52 -11.95
N ASN A 190 -9.58 7.37 -13.01
CA ASN A 190 -9.22 6.09 -13.60
C ASN A 190 -7.84 5.67 -13.10
N ALA A 191 -7.58 4.35 -13.06
CA ALA A 191 -6.26 3.79 -12.76
C ALA A 191 -5.15 4.34 -13.67
N GLU A 192 -5.49 4.69 -14.92
CA GLU A 192 -4.59 5.30 -15.89
C GLU A 192 -4.22 6.75 -15.51
N ASP A 193 -5.15 7.50 -14.93
CA ASP A 193 -4.89 8.87 -14.46
C ASP A 193 -3.92 8.88 -13.26
N LEU A 194 -4.05 7.88 -12.37
CA LEU A 194 -3.13 7.70 -11.26
C LEU A 194 -1.73 7.31 -11.74
N GLU A 195 -1.63 6.46 -12.77
CA GLU A 195 -0.34 6.06 -13.36
C GLU A 195 0.39 7.26 -13.97
N LYS A 196 -0.31 8.08 -14.74
CA LYS A 196 0.24 9.32 -15.28
C LYS A 196 0.70 10.30 -14.20
N ALA A 197 -0.13 10.48 -13.16
CA ALA A 197 0.22 11.34 -12.04
C ALA A 197 1.47 10.87 -11.27
N LEU A 198 1.63 9.55 -11.09
CA LEU A 198 2.83 8.97 -10.47
C LEU A 198 4.07 9.09 -11.36
N GLU A 199 3.92 8.94 -12.69
CA GLU A 199 5.01 9.17 -13.65
C GLU A 199 5.45 10.65 -13.66
N GLU A 200 4.51 11.59 -13.61
CA GLU A 200 4.79 13.02 -13.55
C GLU A 200 5.50 13.45 -12.24
N MET A 201 5.20 12.77 -11.12
CA MET A 201 5.89 13.03 -9.85
C MET A 201 7.36 12.66 -9.89
N GLY A 202 7.75 11.63 -10.65
CA GLY A 202 9.15 11.22 -10.85
C GLY A 202 9.89 10.78 -9.58
N GLU A 203 9.22 10.71 -8.43
CA GLU A 203 9.78 10.33 -7.14
C GLU A 203 9.27 8.95 -6.68
N PHE A 204 10.10 8.25 -5.89
CA PHE A 204 9.69 6.98 -5.31
C PHE A 204 8.71 7.21 -4.16
N VAL A 205 7.47 6.74 -4.33
CA VAL A 205 6.43 6.81 -3.31
C VAL A 205 6.33 5.44 -2.62
N ASP A 206 6.63 5.38 -1.31
CA ASP A 206 6.53 4.14 -0.51
C ASP A 206 5.07 3.84 -0.09
N VAL A 207 4.17 3.97 -1.05
CA VAL A 207 2.78 3.56 -0.93
C VAL A 207 2.47 2.68 -2.12
N SER A 208 1.83 1.53 -1.91
CA SER A 208 1.47 0.69 -3.05
C SER A 208 0.43 1.39 -3.93
N ARG A 209 0.47 1.11 -5.24
CA ARG A 209 -0.52 1.62 -6.19
C ARG A 209 -1.95 1.37 -5.71
N GLU A 210 -2.17 0.19 -5.18
CA GLU A 210 -3.47 -0.26 -4.66
C GLU A 210 -3.96 0.56 -3.46
N ASP A 211 -3.04 1.00 -2.58
CA ASP A 211 -3.39 1.87 -1.46
C ASP A 211 -3.76 3.27 -1.93
N LEU A 212 -3.05 3.79 -2.93
CA LEU A 212 -3.38 5.08 -3.54
C LEU A 212 -4.75 5.03 -4.22
N GLU A 213 -5.05 3.99 -4.99
CA GLU A 213 -6.36 3.76 -5.59
C GLU A 213 -7.45 3.67 -4.51
N ALA A 214 -7.21 2.89 -3.45
CA ALA A 214 -8.15 2.76 -2.34
C ALA A 214 -8.37 4.07 -1.57
N ILE A 215 -7.33 4.89 -1.39
CA ILE A 215 -7.43 6.21 -0.77
C ILE A 215 -8.24 7.15 -1.66
N LEU A 216 -7.97 7.18 -2.96
CA LEU A 216 -8.71 8.00 -3.92
C LEU A 216 -10.19 7.66 -3.93
N HIS A 217 -10.54 6.37 -4.07
CA HIS A 217 -11.94 5.93 -4.04
C HIS A 217 -12.66 6.27 -2.72
N LYS A 218 -11.99 6.11 -1.58
CA LYS A 218 -12.56 6.53 -0.28
C LYS A 218 -12.74 8.04 -0.21
N THR A 219 -11.78 8.80 -0.73
CA THR A 219 -11.85 10.26 -0.76
C THR A 219 -13.01 10.74 -1.63
N GLU A 220 -13.20 10.15 -2.81
CA GLU A 220 -14.36 10.41 -3.66
C GLU A 220 -15.69 10.08 -2.97
N ALA A 221 -15.78 8.92 -2.33
CA ALA A 221 -16.97 8.52 -1.60
C ALA A 221 -17.31 9.50 -0.46
N HIS A 222 -16.32 10.01 0.26
CA HIS A 222 -16.51 11.04 1.27
C HIS A 222 -16.90 12.39 0.67
N ALA A 223 -16.32 12.80 -0.44
CA ALA A 223 -16.66 14.03 -1.15
C ALA A 223 -18.12 13.98 -1.66
N LEU A 224 -18.50 12.85 -2.27
CA LEU A 224 -19.90 12.62 -2.72
C LEU A 224 -20.90 12.66 -1.56
N ARG A 225 -20.58 12.04 -0.42
CA ARG A 225 -21.43 12.09 0.77
C ARG A 225 -21.60 13.52 1.28
N ARG A 226 -20.50 14.27 1.39
CA ARG A 226 -20.52 15.68 1.82
C ARG A 226 -21.34 16.54 0.87
N ASN A 227 -21.13 16.41 -0.44
CA ASN A 227 -21.88 17.17 -1.44
C ASN A 227 -23.37 16.79 -1.46
N ARG A 228 -23.73 15.52 -1.14
CA ARG A 228 -25.13 15.10 -1.03
C ARG A 228 -25.82 15.58 0.23
N SER A 229 -25.12 15.72 1.35
CA SER A 229 -25.70 16.25 2.60
C SER A 229 -26.07 17.74 2.49
N ASP A 230 -25.40 18.49 1.60
CA ASP A 230 -25.65 19.92 1.39
C ASP A 230 -26.59 20.23 0.20
N ILE A 231 -27.06 19.20 -0.51
CA ILE A 231 -28.04 19.36 -1.59
C ILE A 231 -29.43 19.25 -0.99
N ASP A 232 -30.03 20.39 -0.77
CA ASP A 232 -31.45 20.48 -0.41
C ASP A 232 -32.32 19.88 -1.52
N ALA A 233 -33.38 19.12 -1.16
CA ALA A 233 -34.31 18.54 -2.13
C ALA A 233 -34.82 19.58 -3.12
N ALA A 234 -34.96 20.83 -2.67
CA ALA A 234 -35.32 21.97 -3.48
C ALA A 234 -34.39 22.26 -4.67
N ARG A 235 -33.12 21.83 -4.61
CA ARG A 235 -32.12 22.01 -5.70
C ARG A 235 -32.18 20.88 -6.73
N ILE A 236 -32.74 19.74 -6.37
CA ILE A 236 -32.81 18.54 -7.24
C ILE A 236 -34.21 18.49 -7.94
N VAL A 237 -35.20 19.18 -7.42
CA VAL A 237 -36.53 19.20 -7.99
C VAL A 237 -36.49 19.84 -9.37
N SER A 238 -36.76 19.06 -10.40
CA SER A 238 -37.05 19.57 -11.74
C SER A 238 -38.36 20.36 -11.72
N ARG A 239 -38.27 21.66 -11.99
CA ARG A 239 -39.44 22.57 -12.01
C ARG A 239 -40.31 22.43 -13.28
N SER A 240 -39.86 21.64 -14.25
CA SER A 240 -40.53 21.43 -15.55
C SER A 240 -40.86 19.96 -15.77
N THR A 241 -41.56 19.33 -14.83
CA THR A 241 -42.04 17.95 -15.04
C THR A 241 -43.46 18.03 -15.58
N GLU A 242 -43.66 17.53 -16.80
CA GLU A 242 -45.01 17.31 -17.32
C GLU A 242 -45.73 16.31 -16.38
N SER A 243 -46.98 16.56 -16.07
CA SER A 243 -47.78 15.77 -15.14
C SER A 243 -49.04 15.26 -15.85
N LEU A 244 -49.54 14.15 -15.38
CA LEU A 244 -50.83 13.60 -15.81
C LEU A 244 -51.93 14.01 -14.82
N SER A 245 -53.16 14.20 -15.32
CA SER A 245 -54.34 14.23 -14.47
C SER A 245 -54.99 12.85 -14.41
N LEU A 246 -55.88 12.64 -13.44
CA LEU A 246 -56.63 11.38 -13.32
C LEU A 246 -57.52 11.08 -14.52
N GLU A 247 -57.78 12.07 -15.39
CA GLU A 247 -58.61 11.94 -16.60
C GLU A 247 -57.82 11.49 -17.85
N HIS A 248 -56.46 11.52 -17.80
CA HIS A 248 -55.65 11.10 -18.94
C HIS A 248 -55.68 9.60 -19.11
N SER A 249 -55.67 9.17 -20.38
CA SER A 249 -55.61 7.75 -20.73
C SER A 249 -54.20 7.17 -20.57
N MET A 250 -54.07 5.84 -20.50
CA MET A 250 -52.79 5.17 -20.52
C MET A 250 -52.00 5.46 -21.80
N ALA A 251 -52.68 5.69 -22.93
CA ALA A 251 -52.03 6.05 -24.18
C ALA A 251 -51.36 7.42 -24.11
N ASP A 252 -52.00 8.39 -23.44
CA ASP A 252 -51.42 9.72 -23.20
C ASP A 252 -50.20 9.62 -22.27
N ALA A 253 -50.30 8.79 -21.24
CA ALA A 253 -49.16 8.53 -20.32
C ALA A 253 -47.94 7.94 -21.07
N MET A 254 -48.13 6.96 -21.92
CA MET A 254 -47.08 6.35 -22.71
C MET A 254 -46.45 7.34 -23.71
N THR A 255 -47.29 8.18 -24.32
CA THR A 255 -46.83 9.21 -25.26
C THR A 255 -45.96 10.26 -24.55
N LEU A 256 -46.38 10.72 -23.37
CA LEU A 256 -45.62 11.68 -22.59
C LEU A 256 -44.33 11.12 -22.01
N LEU A 257 -44.32 9.85 -21.57
CA LEU A 257 -43.10 9.16 -21.12
C LEU A 257 -42.08 9.04 -22.24
N ALA A 258 -42.56 8.67 -23.46
CA ALA A 258 -41.69 8.51 -24.65
C ALA A 258 -41.13 9.86 -25.16
N LYS A 259 -41.99 10.92 -25.15
CA LYS A 259 -41.62 12.26 -25.63
C LYS A 259 -40.56 12.92 -24.76
N ASN A 260 -40.59 12.69 -23.45
CA ASN A 260 -39.70 13.36 -22.49
C ASN A 260 -38.51 12.50 -22.06
N ASP A 261 -38.32 11.31 -22.59
CA ASP A 261 -37.34 10.30 -22.15
C ASP A 261 -37.32 10.13 -20.61
N SER A 262 -38.54 10.27 -20.02
CA SER A 262 -38.74 10.21 -18.56
C SER A 262 -39.16 8.82 -18.14
N LYS A 263 -38.56 8.31 -17.06
CA LYS A 263 -38.98 7.02 -16.48
C LYS A 263 -40.17 7.10 -15.57
N TYR A 264 -40.58 8.31 -15.16
CA TYR A 264 -41.64 8.56 -14.18
C TYR A 264 -42.44 9.80 -14.53
N LEU A 265 -43.73 9.73 -14.38
CA LEU A 265 -44.63 10.88 -14.50
C LEU A 265 -45.54 10.97 -13.25
N PRO A 266 -45.57 12.13 -12.56
CA PRO A 266 -46.51 12.35 -11.45
C PRO A 266 -47.91 12.50 -11.98
N VAL A 267 -48.88 11.91 -11.25
CA VAL A 267 -50.30 12.10 -11.48
C VAL A 267 -50.84 13.09 -10.45
N LEU A 268 -51.49 14.14 -10.90
CA LEU A 268 -52.06 15.21 -10.07
C LEU A 268 -53.58 15.11 -10.02
N ASP A 269 -54.14 15.53 -8.89
CA ASP A 269 -55.58 15.77 -8.73
C ASP A 269 -55.98 17.16 -9.22
N GLY A 270 -57.28 17.49 -9.08
CA GLY A 270 -57.82 18.80 -9.45
C GLY A 270 -57.22 19.97 -8.64
N ASP A 271 -56.68 19.71 -7.47
CA ASP A 271 -55.99 20.67 -6.60
C ASP A 271 -54.49 20.75 -6.84
N LYS A 272 -53.98 20.12 -7.91
CA LYS A 272 -52.56 20.02 -8.27
C LYS A 272 -51.67 19.32 -7.23
N LYS A 273 -52.24 18.44 -6.40
CA LYS A 273 -51.50 17.59 -5.49
C LYS A 273 -51.14 16.26 -6.17
N VAL A 274 -49.93 15.76 -5.90
CA VAL A 274 -49.46 14.46 -6.42
C VAL A 274 -50.24 13.35 -5.71
N VAL A 275 -51.05 12.61 -6.45
CA VAL A 275 -51.85 11.47 -5.96
C VAL A 275 -51.24 10.11 -6.38
N GLY A 276 -50.26 10.11 -7.29
CA GLY A 276 -49.61 8.90 -7.72
C GLY A 276 -48.44 9.17 -8.67
N ILE A 277 -47.76 8.10 -9.06
CA ILE A 277 -46.66 8.12 -10.02
C ILE A 277 -46.88 6.95 -11.00
N ILE A 278 -46.76 7.22 -12.28
CA ILE A 278 -46.69 6.18 -13.32
C ILE A 278 -45.25 5.98 -13.70
N SER A 279 -44.77 4.73 -13.70
CA SER A 279 -43.42 4.38 -14.08
C SER A 279 -43.38 3.31 -15.17
N LEU A 280 -42.46 3.45 -16.11
CA LEU A 280 -42.07 2.39 -17.03
C LEU A 280 -41.05 1.47 -16.31
N VAL A 281 -41.57 0.51 -15.53
CA VAL A 281 -40.75 -0.60 -15.02
C VAL A 281 -41.03 -1.78 -15.93
N LYS A 282 -39.93 -2.27 -16.56
CA LYS A 282 -39.94 -3.59 -17.21
C LYS A 282 -39.74 -4.66 -16.15
#